data_0d00533cdba737aa97d06b5dba5e079c
#
_entry.id   0d00533cdba737aa97d06b5dba5e079c
#
_cell.length_a   1.000
_cell.length_b   1.000
_cell.length_c   1.000
_cell.angle_alpha   90.00
_cell.angle_beta   90.00
_cell.angle_gamma   90.00
#
_symmetry.space_group_name_H-M   'P 1'
#
loop_
_entity.id
_entity.type
_entity.pdbx_description
1 polymer ?
#
loop_
_entity_poly.entity_id
_entity_poly.type
_entity_poly.pdbx_seq_one_letter_code
_entity_poly.pdbx_strand_id
1 'polypeptide(L)'
;MRRLMTVSCSGLLVLALLFATLIPLAHAENEEEQGVPEAVETYVDPYGLNISAECAILVDASSGRVLYEKNAEQHHLIASITKIMTALVVLEKAEDLDATVTIPEDWMGVEGSSMYLEAGDVVSIRGLLYGLILNSGNDAATVLATTLAGDEATFVGWMNEYAAKFGMNDTHFANPHGLDAEDHYSTAHDMARLMVEAMKNDTFREISH
;
A
#
# COMPACT_ATOMS: atom_id res chain seq x y z
N MET A 1 -5.11 44.42 -55.28
CA MET A 1 -6.25 45.39 -55.17
C MET A 1 -6.90 45.19 -53.81
N ARG A 2 -6.78 46.22 -52.97
CA ARG A 2 -7.79 46.80 -52.06
C ARG A 2 -8.41 45.86 -51.02
N ARG A 3 -8.51 46.21 -49.76
CA ARG A 3 -8.34 47.45 -48.98
C ARG A 3 -8.18 47.06 -47.49
N LEU A 4 -7.27 47.78 -46.80
CA LEU A 4 -7.31 47.95 -45.35
C LEU A 4 -8.63 48.59 -44.92
N MET A 5 -9.18 48.19 -43.81
CA MET A 5 -10.05 49.00 -42.99
C MET A 5 -9.57 48.97 -41.53
N THR A 6 -8.96 50.03 -41.17
CA THR A 6 -8.70 50.45 -39.79
C THR A 6 -10.00 50.98 -39.20
N VAL A 7 -10.42 50.50 -38.06
CA VAL A 7 -11.43 51.16 -37.25
C VAL A 7 -10.77 51.60 -35.93
N SER A 8 -10.63 52.92 -35.86
CA SER A 8 -10.33 53.68 -34.67
C SER A 8 -11.50 53.54 -33.69
N CYS A 9 -11.21 53.24 -32.45
CA CYS A 9 -12.17 53.34 -31.36
C CYS A 9 -11.68 54.37 -30.37
N SER A 10 -12.29 55.53 -30.49
CA SER A 10 -12.20 56.65 -29.58
C SER A 10 -12.85 56.38 -28.23
N GLY A 11 -12.26 56.87 -27.22
CA GLY A 11 -12.57 57.01 -25.84
C GLY A 11 -14.04 56.94 -25.38
N LEU A 12 -14.19 56.27 -24.27
CA LEU A 12 -15.23 56.55 -23.29
C LEU A 12 -14.58 56.52 -21.88
N LEU A 13 -14.31 57.75 -21.44
CA LEU A 13 -13.93 58.02 -20.06
C LEU A 13 -15.21 57.93 -19.22
N VAL A 14 -15.39 56.88 -18.46
CA VAL A 14 -16.48 56.77 -17.49
C VAL A 14 -15.92 57.14 -16.12
N LEU A 15 -16.35 58.31 -15.70
CA LEU A 15 -16.17 58.85 -14.36
C LEU A 15 -16.97 58.01 -13.36
N ALA A 16 -16.33 57.11 -12.62
CA ALA A 16 -16.94 56.40 -11.52
C ALA A 16 -16.77 57.22 -10.25
N LEU A 17 -17.87 57.83 -9.82
CA LEU A 17 -18.04 58.52 -8.56
C LEU A 17 -17.70 57.60 -7.38
N LEU A 18 -16.78 58.11 -6.54
CA LEU A 18 -16.56 57.62 -5.20
C LEU A 18 -17.86 57.66 -4.37
N PHE A 19 -18.45 56.50 -4.11
CA PHE A 19 -19.28 56.31 -2.94
C PHE A 19 -18.43 55.55 -1.93
N ALA A 20 -17.81 56.31 -1.03
CA ALA A 20 -17.25 55.77 0.18
C ALA A 20 -18.43 55.41 1.13
N THR A 21 -18.96 54.22 1.00
CA THR A 21 -19.76 53.64 2.08
C THR A 21 -18.77 53.07 3.09
N LEU A 22 -18.75 53.66 4.27
CA LEU A 22 -18.16 53.06 5.45
C LEU A 22 -18.84 51.71 5.70
N ILE A 23 -18.15 50.66 5.32
CA ILE A 23 -18.42 49.33 5.82
C ILE A 23 -17.69 49.25 7.16
N PRO A 24 -18.35 49.02 8.28
CA PRO A 24 -17.63 48.75 9.52
C PRO A 24 -16.80 47.49 9.29
N LEU A 25 -15.49 47.60 9.52
CA LEU A 25 -14.57 46.50 9.58
C LEU A 25 -15.03 45.58 10.71
N ALA A 26 -15.89 44.63 10.36
CA ALA A 26 -16.14 43.50 11.24
C ALA A 26 -14.76 42.82 11.40
N HIS A 27 -14.22 42.91 12.59
CA HIS A 27 -13.15 42.04 12.99
C HIS A 27 -13.68 40.62 12.82
N ALA A 28 -13.24 39.95 11.77
CA ALA A 28 -13.23 38.50 11.74
C ALA A 28 -12.25 38.11 12.86
N GLU A 29 -12.78 37.87 14.04
CA GLU A 29 -12.08 37.06 15.00
C GLU A 29 -11.81 35.76 14.29
N ASN A 30 -10.54 35.54 13.97
CA ASN A 30 -10.05 34.19 13.67
C ASN A 30 -10.38 33.39 14.92
N GLU A 31 -11.50 32.70 14.92
CA GLU A 31 -11.62 31.48 15.69
C GLU A 31 -10.52 30.57 15.16
N GLU A 32 -9.34 30.64 15.77
CA GLU A 32 -8.41 29.55 15.78
C GLU A 32 -9.24 28.37 16.27
N GLU A 33 -9.59 27.51 15.32
CA GLU A 33 -10.06 26.16 15.59
C GLU A 33 -8.94 25.52 16.42
N GLN A 34 -9.08 25.65 17.75
CA GLN A 34 -8.25 24.91 18.68
C GLN A 34 -8.62 23.47 18.46
N GLY A 35 -7.91 22.85 17.51
CA GLY A 35 -7.88 21.43 17.35
C GLY A 35 -7.62 20.85 18.74
N VAL A 36 -8.61 20.15 19.25
CA VAL A 36 -8.46 19.36 20.48
C VAL A 36 -7.18 18.55 20.24
N PRO A 37 -6.13 18.73 21.04
CA PRO A 37 -4.93 17.92 20.86
C PRO A 37 -5.40 16.49 21.03
N GLU A 38 -5.35 15.73 19.93
CA GLU A 38 -5.51 14.29 19.99
C GLU A 38 -4.49 13.83 21.02
N ALA A 39 -4.98 13.28 22.12
CA ALA A 39 -4.12 12.83 23.19
C ALA A 39 -3.25 11.73 22.58
N VAL A 40 -2.03 12.08 22.21
CA VAL A 40 -1.03 11.11 21.83
C VAL A 40 -0.80 10.28 23.09
N GLU A 41 -1.46 9.14 23.16
CA GLU A 41 -1.17 8.15 24.19
C GLU A 41 0.32 7.82 24.06
N THR A 42 1.12 8.37 24.97
CA THR A 42 2.53 8.07 25.01
C THR A 42 2.69 6.61 25.43
N TYR A 43 3.01 5.78 24.45
CA TYR A 43 3.34 4.38 24.73
C TYR A 43 4.43 4.30 25.81
N VAL A 44 4.12 3.62 26.88
CA VAL A 44 5.08 3.34 27.95
C VAL A 44 5.65 1.96 27.69
N ASP A 45 6.92 1.89 27.26
CA ASP A 45 7.64 0.63 27.06
C ASP A 45 7.87 -0.06 28.42
N PRO A 46 7.13 -1.15 28.74
CA PRO A 46 7.22 -1.79 30.04
C PRO A 46 8.53 -2.57 30.24
N TYR A 47 9.29 -2.78 29.16
CA TYR A 47 10.54 -3.56 29.16
C TYR A 47 11.79 -2.70 28.92
N GLY A 48 11.64 -1.42 28.60
CA GLY A 48 12.75 -0.51 28.30
C GLY A 48 13.51 -0.89 27.03
N LEU A 49 12.89 -1.54 26.06
CA LEU A 49 13.55 -2.03 24.84
C LEU A 49 13.92 -0.91 23.86
N ASN A 50 13.33 0.28 24.02
CA ASN A 50 13.61 1.47 23.21
C ASN A 50 13.57 1.20 21.68
N ILE A 51 12.50 0.53 21.22
CA ILE A 51 12.30 0.22 19.79
C ILE A 51 11.90 1.49 19.06
N SER A 52 12.62 1.86 17.99
CA SER A 52 12.40 3.06 17.19
C SER A 52 11.18 2.96 16.24
N ALA A 53 10.71 1.74 15.93
CA ALA A 53 9.52 1.56 15.13
C ALA A 53 8.28 2.15 15.81
N GLU A 54 7.35 2.73 15.04
CA GLU A 54 6.09 3.26 15.55
C GLU A 54 5.19 2.15 16.08
N CYS A 55 5.13 1.04 15.35
CA CYS A 55 4.39 -0.16 15.73
C CYS A 55 5.31 -1.36 15.79
N ALA A 56 5.13 -2.23 16.77
CA ALA A 56 5.88 -3.46 16.90
C ALA A 56 5.11 -4.51 17.69
N ILE A 57 5.35 -5.78 17.40
CA ILE A 57 4.86 -6.90 18.18
C ILE A 57 5.87 -8.04 18.19
N LEU A 58 5.92 -8.77 19.28
CA LEU A 58 6.64 -10.04 19.39
C LEU A 58 5.69 -11.11 19.92
N VAL A 59 5.54 -12.17 19.16
CA VAL A 59 4.63 -13.28 19.47
C VAL A 59 5.41 -14.59 19.54
N ASP A 60 5.10 -15.42 20.52
CA ASP A 60 5.49 -16.82 20.52
C ASP A 60 4.62 -17.56 19.49
N ALA A 61 5.21 -17.98 18.40
CA ALA A 61 4.50 -18.60 17.28
C ALA A 61 3.83 -19.93 17.64
N SER A 62 4.30 -20.63 18.69
CA SER A 62 3.77 -21.93 19.10
C SER A 62 2.51 -21.81 19.95
N SER A 63 2.44 -20.77 20.79
CA SER A 63 1.35 -20.55 21.74
C SER A 63 0.41 -19.40 21.37
N GLY A 64 0.81 -18.54 20.41
CA GLY A 64 0.11 -17.29 20.08
C GLY A 64 0.24 -16.20 21.15
N ARG A 65 1.08 -16.42 22.19
CA ARG A 65 1.23 -15.48 23.29
C ARG A 65 2.03 -14.24 22.86
N VAL A 66 1.45 -13.06 23.08
CA VAL A 66 2.15 -11.79 22.90
C VAL A 66 3.18 -11.63 24.02
N LEU A 67 4.43 -11.41 23.63
CA LEU A 67 5.56 -11.21 24.53
C LEU A 67 5.93 -9.73 24.66
N TYR A 68 5.68 -8.95 23.62
CA TYR A 68 5.88 -7.50 23.57
C TYR A 68 4.93 -6.91 22.53
N GLU A 69 4.43 -5.74 22.79
CA GLU A 69 3.65 -4.96 21.82
C GLU A 69 3.86 -3.46 22.02
N LYS A 70 3.80 -2.73 20.92
CA LYS A 70 3.83 -1.28 20.86
C LYS A 70 2.90 -0.84 19.74
N ASN A 71 1.82 -0.13 20.07
CA ASN A 71 0.83 0.36 19.11
C ASN A 71 0.38 -0.71 18.09
N ALA A 72 0.25 -1.97 18.55
CA ALA A 72 0.13 -3.12 17.67
C ALA A 72 -1.18 -3.18 16.89
N GLU A 73 -2.21 -2.44 17.33
CA GLU A 73 -3.53 -2.38 16.69
C GLU A 73 -3.70 -1.14 15.78
N GLN A 74 -2.69 -0.28 15.65
CA GLN A 74 -2.79 0.88 14.77
C GLN A 74 -2.70 0.47 13.30
N HIS A 75 -3.57 1.05 12.47
CA HIS A 75 -3.52 0.87 11.02
C HIS A 75 -2.33 1.62 10.43
N HIS A 76 -1.57 0.95 9.60
CA HIS A 76 -0.43 1.51 8.87
C HIS A 76 -0.41 1.03 7.42
N LEU A 77 0.16 1.85 6.55
CA LEU A 77 0.63 1.40 5.26
C LEU A 77 1.76 0.39 5.48
N ILE A 78 1.63 -0.78 4.88
CA ILE A 78 2.51 -1.92 5.17
C ILE A 78 3.56 -2.17 4.08
N ALA A 79 3.49 -1.40 3.00
CA ALA A 79 4.44 -1.51 1.89
C ALA A 79 4.70 -2.99 1.49
N SER A 80 5.94 -3.35 1.23
CA SER A 80 6.32 -4.69 0.75
C SER A 80 6.08 -5.84 1.74
N ILE A 81 5.69 -5.57 3.00
CA ILE A 81 5.27 -6.65 3.90
C ILE A 81 4.02 -7.37 3.34
N THR A 82 3.23 -6.70 2.52
CA THR A 82 2.13 -7.25 1.72
C THR A 82 2.51 -8.54 0.99
N LYS A 83 3.74 -8.65 0.50
CA LYS A 83 4.21 -9.77 -0.31
C LYS A 83 4.27 -11.10 0.45
N ILE A 84 4.20 -11.08 1.77
CA ILE A 84 4.04 -12.30 2.59
C ILE A 84 2.66 -12.93 2.29
N MET A 85 1.59 -12.11 2.23
CA MET A 85 0.26 -12.59 1.86
C MET A 85 0.25 -13.08 0.41
N THR A 86 0.85 -12.32 -0.50
CA THR A 86 0.95 -12.70 -1.91
C THR A 86 1.63 -14.06 -2.07
N ALA A 87 2.79 -14.26 -1.41
CA ALA A 87 3.50 -15.53 -1.45
C ALA A 87 2.64 -16.68 -0.90
N LEU A 88 1.96 -16.45 0.22
CA LEU A 88 1.11 -17.47 0.84
C LEU A 88 -0.06 -17.87 -0.06
N VAL A 89 -0.74 -16.90 -0.68
CA VAL A 89 -1.82 -17.17 -1.64
C VAL A 89 -1.29 -17.95 -2.86
N VAL A 90 -0.12 -17.58 -3.37
CA VAL A 90 0.53 -18.33 -4.47
C VAL A 90 0.81 -19.76 -4.07
N LEU A 91 1.38 -19.99 -2.89
CA LEU A 91 1.71 -21.33 -2.38
C LEU A 91 0.46 -22.20 -2.15
N GLU A 92 -0.69 -21.61 -1.88
CA GLU A 92 -1.96 -22.29 -1.68
C GLU A 92 -2.72 -22.54 -2.99
N LYS A 93 -2.52 -21.71 -4.01
CA LYS A 93 -3.29 -21.74 -5.27
C LYS A 93 -2.54 -22.40 -6.43
N ALA A 94 -1.21 -22.37 -6.43
CA ALA A 94 -0.42 -22.98 -7.50
C ALA A 94 -0.42 -24.49 -7.38
N GLU A 95 -0.83 -25.17 -8.46
CA GLU A 95 -0.81 -26.65 -8.54
C GLU A 95 0.62 -27.18 -8.75
N ASP A 96 1.46 -26.44 -9.46
CA ASP A 96 2.86 -26.79 -9.76
C ASP A 96 3.74 -25.53 -9.72
N LEU A 97 4.62 -25.46 -8.73
CA LEU A 97 5.56 -24.35 -8.59
C LEU A 97 6.67 -24.32 -9.65
N ASP A 98 6.91 -25.43 -10.32
CA ASP A 98 7.93 -25.53 -11.36
C ASP A 98 7.35 -25.28 -12.77
N ALA A 99 6.01 -25.09 -12.86
CA ALA A 99 5.37 -24.60 -14.08
C ALA A 99 5.95 -23.24 -14.48
N THR A 100 6.17 -23.06 -15.79
CA THR A 100 6.77 -21.85 -16.35
C THR A 100 5.71 -20.88 -16.86
N VAL A 101 5.99 -19.60 -16.68
CA VAL A 101 5.21 -18.46 -17.18
C VAL A 101 6.07 -17.74 -18.21
N THR A 102 5.50 -17.40 -19.35
CA THR A 102 6.13 -16.49 -20.32
C THR A 102 5.60 -15.08 -20.07
N ILE A 103 6.51 -14.12 -19.87
CA ILE A 103 6.13 -12.72 -19.66
C ILE A 103 5.53 -12.17 -20.96
N PRO A 104 4.34 -11.54 -20.90
CA PRO A 104 3.65 -11.03 -22.10
C PRO A 104 4.47 -10.01 -22.89
N GLU A 105 4.30 -9.98 -24.21
CA GLU A 105 4.98 -9.03 -25.10
C GLU A 105 4.60 -7.55 -24.84
N ASP A 106 3.43 -7.31 -24.26
CA ASP A 106 2.93 -6.01 -23.89
C ASP A 106 3.22 -5.66 -22.41
N TRP A 107 4.12 -6.39 -21.77
CA TRP A 107 4.53 -6.13 -20.40
C TRP A 107 5.15 -4.76 -20.24
N MET A 108 4.55 -3.94 -19.36
CA MET A 108 4.98 -2.56 -19.13
C MET A 108 5.80 -2.39 -17.85
N GLY A 109 6.02 -3.47 -17.09
CA GLY A 109 6.65 -3.39 -15.78
C GLY A 109 5.75 -2.79 -14.70
N VAL A 110 6.28 -2.76 -13.48
CA VAL A 110 5.63 -2.14 -12.31
C VAL A 110 6.68 -1.29 -11.62
N GLU A 111 6.29 -0.11 -11.15
CA GLU A 111 7.22 0.79 -10.43
C GLU A 111 7.71 0.18 -9.11
N GLY A 112 8.84 0.67 -8.62
CA GLY A 112 9.45 0.27 -7.34
C GLY A 112 10.44 -0.89 -7.48
N SER A 113 10.53 -1.71 -6.43
CA SER A 113 11.46 -2.85 -6.42
C SER A 113 11.07 -3.89 -7.46
N SER A 114 12.06 -4.43 -8.16
CA SER A 114 11.85 -5.31 -9.31
C SER A 114 12.89 -6.44 -9.34
N MET A 115 12.53 -7.57 -9.91
CA MET A 115 13.47 -8.58 -10.36
C MET A 115 13.86 -8.39 -11.82
N TYR A 116 13.39 -7.31 -12.46
CA TYR A 116 13.70 -6.89 -13.83
C TYR A 116 13.22 -7.87 -14.90
N LEU A 117 11.96 -8.28 -14.80
CA LEU A 117 11.33 -9.11 -15.84
C LEU A 117 11.16 -8.33 -17.15
N GLU A 118 11.54 -8.97 -18.24
CA GLU A 118 11.40 -8.43 -19.59
C GLU A 118 10.39 -9.25 -20.41
N ALA A 119 9.76 -8.61 -21.40
CA ALA A 119 8.85 -9.27 -22.33
C ALA A 119 9.54 -10.48 -23.00
N GLY A 120 8.85 -11.62 -23.02
CA GLY A 120 9.38 -12.86 -23.57
C GLY A 120 10.21 -13.71 -22.60
N ASP A 121 10.54 -13.21 -21.41
CA ASP A 121 11.19 -14.03 -20.38
C ASP A 121 10.34 -15.25 -20.02
N VAL A 122 11.02 -16.35 -19.73
CA VAL A 122 10.37 -17.59 -19.27
C VAL A 122 10.89 -17.92 -17.87
N VAL A 123 10.00 -17.81 -16.88
CA VAL A 123 10.34 -17.96 -15.46
C VAL A 123 9.37 -18.95 -14.80
N SER A 124 9.84 -19.78 -13.88
CA SER A 124 8.95 -20.65 -13.10
C SER A 124 8.21 -19.87 -12.02
N ILE A 125 7.05 -20.35 -11.58
CA ILE A 125 6.31 -19.80 -10.43
C ILE A 125 7.22 -19.76 -9.19
N ARG A 126 8.03 -20.79 -8.97
CA ARG A 126 9.05 -20.83 -7.92
C ARG A 126 10.08 -19.69 -8.09
N GLY A 127 10.57 -19.46 -9.30
CA GLY A 127 11.51 -18.37 -9.59
C GLY A 127 10.90 -16.99 -9.29
N LEU A 128 9.62 -16.80 -9.66
CA LEU A 128 8.87 -15.59 -9.34
C LEU A 128 8.68 -15.42 -7.82
N LEU A 129 8.44 -16.51 -7.07
CA LEU A 129 8.36 -16.46 -5.59
C LEU A 129 9.69 -16.04 -4.95
N TYR A 130 10.83 -16.52 -5.46
CA TYR A 130 12.15 -16.04 -5.01
C TYR A 130 12.33 -14.54 -5.34
N GLY A 131 11.98 -14.10 -6.55
CA GLY A 131 12.01 -12.68 -6.91
C GLY A 131 11.08 -11.83 -6.05
N LEU A 132 9.90 -12.33 -5.73
CA LEU A 132 8.94 -11.68 -4.84
C LEU A 132 9.50 -11.42 -3.44
N ILE A 133 10.10 -12.43 -2.83
CA ILE A 133 10.54 -12.37 -1.42
C ILE A 133 11.95 -11.77 -1.30
N LEU A 134 12.93 -12.20 -2.11
CA LEU A 134 14.32 -11.77 -1.95
C LEU A 134 14.60 -10.41 -2.59
N ASN A 135 14.00 -10.13 -3.75
CA ASN A 135 14.15 -8.85 -4.46
C ASN A 135 13.04 -7.86 -4.12
N SER A 136 12.01 -8.30 -3.38
CA SER A 136 10.80 -7.53 -3.16
C SER A 136 10.14 -7.10 -4.48
N GLY A 137 10.20 -7.95 -5.54
CA GLY A 137 9.79 -7.62 -6.90
C GLY A 137 8.29 -7.33 -7.00
N ASN A 138 7.94 -6.09 -7.38
CA ASN A 138 6.56 -5.71 -7.68
C ASN A 138 6.10 -6.35 -8.98
N ASP A 139 7.00 -6.46 -9.97
CA ASP A 139 6.81 -7.18 -11.21
C ASP A 139 6.49 -8.66 -10.97
N ALA A 140 7.25 -9.33 -10.10
CA ALA A 140 6.95 -10.71 -9.71
C ALA A 140 5.57 -10.85 -9.06
N ALA A 141 5.17 -9.90 -8.20
CA ALA A 141 3.87 -9.91 -7.55
C ALA A 141 2.72 -9.83 -8.57
N THR A 142 2.79 -8.89 -9.51
CA THR A 142 1.79 -8.70 -10.57
C THR A 142 1.72 -9.91 -11.51
N VAL A 143 2.89 -10.43 -11.95
CA VAL A 143 2.92 -11.61 -12.82
C VAL A 143 2.34 -12.84 -12.13
N LEU A 144 2.67 -13.08 -10.86
CA LEU A 144 2.08 -14.18 -10.08
C LEU A 144 0.57 -14.05 -9.95
N ALA A 145 0.10 -12.84 -9.60
CA ALA A 145 -1.32 -12.56 -9.44
C ALA A 145 -2.10 -12.79 -10.74
N THR A 146 -1.65 -12.19 -11.83
CA THR A 146 -2.32 -12.33 -13.14
C THR A 146 -2.24 -13.73 -13.71
N THR A 147 -1.13 -14.44 -13.48
CA THR A 147 -0.98 -15.85 -13.93
C THR A 147 -1.96 -16.78 -13.23
N LEU A 148 -2.14 -16.64 -11.92
CA LEU A 148 -2.95 -17.59 -11.14
C LEU A 148 -4.44 -17.23 -11.13
N ALA A 149 -4.76 -15.94 -11.12
CA ALA A 149 -6.14 -15.48 -10.98
C ALA A 149 -6.75 -14.90 -12.28
N GLY A 150 -5.92 -14.66 -13.30
CA GLY A 150 -6.31 -14.01 -14.54
C GLY A 150 -6.21 -12.49 -14.49
N ASP A 151 -6.41 -11.88 -13.33
CA ASP A 151 -6.26 -10.45 -13.08
C ASP A 151 -5.90 -10.17 -11.61
N GLU A 152 -5.39 -8.96 -11.33
CA GLU A 152 -4.99 -8.58 -9.96
C GLU A 152 -6.20 -8.43 -9.03
N ALA A 153 -7.35 -7.96 -9.51
CA ALA A 153 -8.52 -7.75 -8.64
C ALA A 153 -9.05 -9.06 -8.07
N THR A 154 -9.09 -10.12 -8.90
CA THR A 154 -9.45 -11.46 -8.46
C THR A 154 -8.43 -12.00 -7.45
N PHE A 155 -7.15 -11.79 -7.68
CA PHE A 155 -6.10 -12.20 -6.75
C PHE A 155 -6.19 -11.47 -5.41
N VAL A 156 -6.42 -10.15 -5.43
CA VAL A 156 -6.65 -9.33 -4.23
C VAL A 156 -7.88 -9.81 -3.46
N GLY A 157 -8.93 -10.23 -4.17
CA GLY A 157 -10.08 -10.90 -3.54
C GLY A 157 -9.64 -12.11 -2.72
N TRP A 158 -8.77 -12.98 -3.26
CA TRP A 158 -8.23 -14.10 -2.51
C TRP A 158 -7.38 -13.66 -1.31
N MET A 159 -6.54 -12.63 -1.47
CA MET A 159 -5.75 -12.10 -0.35
C MET A 159 -6.66 -11.69 0.83
N ASN A 160 -7.75 -10.98 0.55
CA ASN A 160 -8.71 -10.56 1.58
C ASN A 160 -9.52 -11.73 2.16
N GLU A 161 -9.84 -12.75 1.37
CA GLU A 161 -10.43 -14.00 1.88
C GLU A 161 -9.49 -14.72 2.85
N TYR A 162 -8.18 -14.79 2.55
CA TYR A 162 -7.19 -15.37 3.45
C TYR A 162 -6.97 -14.51 4.70
N ALA A 163 -6.99 -13.17 4.57
CA ALA A 163 -6.96 -12.28 5.72
C ALA A 163 -8.10 -12.57 6.69
N ALA A 164 -9.33 -12.68 6.18
CA ALA A 164 -10.50 -13.04 6.98
C ALA A 164 -10.37 -14.43 7.61
N LYS A 165 -9.89 -15.44 6.85
CA LYS A 165 -9.65 -16.81 7.33
C LYS A 165 -8.65 -16.86 8.48
N PHE A 166 -7.62 -16.00 8.48
CA PHE A 166 -6.60 -15.92 9.51
C PHE A 166 -6.99 -15.00 10.67
N GLY A 167 -8.19 -14.39 10.62
CA GLY A 167 -8.68 -13.47 11.66
C GLY A 167 -7.96 -12.14 11.67
N MET A 168 -7.44 -11.70 10.52
CA MET A 168 -6.83 -10.38 10.30
C MET A 168 -7.94 -9.35 10.06
N ASN A 169 -8.63 -8.95 11.14
CA ASN A 169 -9.86 -8.16 11.05
C ASN A 169 -9.59 -6.67 10.78
N ASP A 170 -8.37 -6.22 11.01
CA ASP A 170 -7.93 -4.84 10.82
C ASP A 170 -6.94 -4.74 9.64
N THR A 171 -7.20 -5.54 8.58
CA THR A 171 -6.37 -5.63 7.39
C THR A 171 -7.23 -5.56 6.14
N HIS A 172 -6.79 -4.76 5.18
CA HIS A 172 -7.33 -4.78 3.82
C HIS A 172 -6.19 -4.65 2.80
N PHE A 173 -6.18 -5.55 1.84
CA PHE A 173 -5.24 -5.54 0.72
C PHE A 173 -5.93 -4.95 -0.52
N ALA A 174 -5.29 -3.97 -1.16
CA ALA A 174 -5.75 -3.34 -2.41
C ALA A 174 -4.93 -3.77 -3.63
N ASN A 175 -3.75 -4.34 -3.41
CA ASN A 175 -2.86 -4.81 -4.48
C ASN A 175 -1.92 -5.92 -3.96
N PRO A 176 -1.25 -6.69 -4.87
CA PRO A 176 -0.40 -7.81 -4.47
C PRO A 176 1.04 -7.41 -4.12
N HIS A 177 1.45 -6.16 -4.33
CA HIS A 177 2.85 -5.72 -4.21
C HIS A 177 3.12 -4.75 -3.05
N GLY A 178 2.09 -4.07 -2.53
CA GLY A 178 2.22 -3.17 -1.39
C GLY A 178 2.55 -1.71 -1.75
N LEU A 179 2.30 -1.27 -2.98
CA LEU A 179 2.27 0.16 -3.29
C LEU A 179 1.09 0.80 -2.57
N ASP A 180 1.29 2.03 -2.14
CA ASP A 180 0.33 2.76 -1.33
C ASP A 180 -1.01 2.93 -2.05
N ALA A 181 -2.09 2.65 -1.34
CA ALA A 181 -3.46 2.92 -1.73
C ALA A 181 -4.27 3.29 -0.48
N GLU A 182 -5.31 4.09 -0.64
CA GLU A 182 -6.12 4.61 0.47
C GLU A 182 -6.71 3.51 1.35
N ASP A 183 -7.04 2.38 0.74
CA ASP A 183 -7.63 1.22 1.39
C ASP A 183 -6.65 0.06 1.59
N HIS A 184 -5.31 0.31 1.49
CA HIS A 184 -4.28 -0.70 1.69
C HIS A 184 -3.61 -0.53 3.05
N TYR A 185 -4.06 -1.28 4.05
CA TYR A 185 -3.58 -1.16 5.43
C TYR A 185 -3.57 -2.50 6.17
N SER A 186 -2.82 -2.53 7.26
CA SER A 186 -2.84 -3.61 8.25
C SER A 186 -2.36 -3.09 9.61
N THR A 187 -2.29 -3.97 10.60
CA THR A 187 -1.74 -3.74 11.93
C THR A 187 -0.55 -4.66 12.18
N ALA A 188 0.31 -4.31 13.13
CA ALA A 188 1.41 -5.20 13.54
C ALA A 188 0.87 -6.54 14.06
N HIS A 189 -0.27 -6.52 14.75
CA HIS A 189 -0.93 -7.71 15.27
C HIS A 189 -1.38 -8.66 14.15
N ASP A 190 -2.07 -8.14 13.13
CA ASP A 190 -2.52 -8.95 12.02
C ASP A 190 -1.34 -9.47 11.17
N MET A 191 -0.30 -8.65 10.99
CA MET A 191 0.91 -9.10 10.29
C MET A 191 1.66 -10.21 11.06
N ALA A 192 1.62 -10.19 12.39
CA ALA A 192 2.16 -11.32 13.18
C ALA A 192 1.36 -12.61 12.96
N ARG A 193 0.02 -12.53 12.88
CA ARG A 193 -0.84 -13.68 12.52
C ARG A 193 -0.48 -14.24 11.15
N LEU A 194 -0.36 -13.36 10.16
CA LEU A 194 0.05 -13.75 8.80
C LEU A 194 1.40 -14.45 8.80
N MET A 195 2.39 -13.90 9.51
CA MET A 195 3.73 -14.50 9.59
C MET A 195 3.69 -15.88 10.26
N VAL A 196 2.90 -16.07 11.32
CA VAL A 196 2.72 -17.37 11.96
C VAL A 196 2.13 -18.39 10.97
N GLU A 197 1.15 -17.99 10.15
CA GLU A 197 0.60 -18.88 9.11
C GLU A 197 1.61 -19.18 8.01
N ALA A 198 2.31 -18.16 7.51
CA ALA A 198 3.33 -18.32 6.47
C ALA A 198 4.46 -19.27 6.90
N MET A 199 4.90 -19.16 8.15
CA MET A 199 5.96 -20.01 8.71
C MET A 199 5.56 -21.48 8.91
N LYS A 200 4.29 -21.85 8.73
CA LYS A 200 3.86 -23.26 8.70
C LYS A 200 4.18 -23.92 7.35
N ASN A 201 4.34 -23.15 6.28
CA ASN A 201 4.65 -23.64 4.94
C ASN A 201 6.16 -23.82 4.76
N ASP A 202 6.58 -25.06 4.42
CA ASP A 202 8.00 -25.43 4.28
C ASP A 202 8.68 -24.64 3.14
N THR A 203 7.99 -24.45 2.02
CA THR A 203 8.52 -23.70 0.88
C THR A 203 8.68 -22.22 1.22
N PHE A 204 7.73 -21.63 1.97
CA PHE A 204 7.89 -20.24 2.44
C PHE A 204 9.12 -20.10 3.33
N ARG A 205 9.34 -21.03 4.26
CA ARG A 205 10.53 -21.03 5.11
C ARG A 205 11.83 -21.17 4.31
N GLU A 206 11.83 -22.02 3.30
CA GLU A 206 12.98 -22.20 2.41
C GLU A 206 13.31 -20.91 1.65
N ILE A 207 12.30 -20.24 1.06
CA ILE A 207 12.50 -19.03 0.26
C ILE A 207 12.93 -17.83 1.13
N SER A 208 12.45 -17.76 2.38
CA SER A 208 12.72 -16.63 3.29
C SER A 208 14.04 -16.75 4.05
N HIS A 209 14.79 -17.83 3.88
CA HIS A 209 16.13 -18.07 4.47
C HIS A 209 17.24 -17.64 3.52
#